data_db012463fc007249c76c3285650e8763
#
_entry.id   db012463fc007249c76c3285650e8763
#
_cell.length_a   1.000
_cell.length_b   1.000
_cell.length_c   1.000
_cell.angle_alpha   90.00
_cell.angle_beta   90.00
_cell.angle_gamma   90.00
#
_symmetry.space_group_name_H-M   'P 1'
#
loop_
_entity.id
_entity.type
_entity.pdbx_description
1 polymer ?
#
loop_
_entity_poly.entity_id
_entity_poly.type
_entity_poly.pdbx_seq_one_letter_code
_entity_poly.pdbx_strand_id
1 'polypeptide(L)'
;IFGCLLAMLFTGIWPQRAFIHWRIQMASFVTQFNRIYQAGLSPNLIERPRLEKHLQKVLNDVVKMRGLITPASKETHIHKGIFEAIQTVSRNLVCMLELQINAHWASRPGHLLMLNAHTLRETQLMTQQTLLAIAHALYEGNPRPIKANSEKLNEIVSELRQLVHEYKDDHLAETSIHGYVWLSMELARQLELLSNLMCRALRK
;
A
#
# COMPACT_ATOMS: atom_id res chain seq x y z
N ILE A 1 21.50 -41.96 9.84
CA ILE A 1 21.67 -41.90 8.36
C ILE A 1 20.34 -41.89 7.67
N PHE A 2 19.35 -42.72 8.04
CA PHE A 2 17.99 -42.70 7.43
C PHE A 2 17.24 -41.36 7.62
N GLY A 3 17.37 -40.70 8.76
CA GLY A 3 16.72 -39.40 9.03
C GLY A 3 17.23 -38.26 8.14
N CYS A 4 18.54 -38.23 7.84
CA CYS A 4 19.11 -37.23 6.93
C CYS A 4 18.69 -37.45 5.48
N LEU A 5 18.58 -38.71 5.03
CA LEU A 5 18.09 -39.07 3.69
C LEU A 5 16.60 -38.71 3.52
N LEU A 6 15.76 -38.97 4.53
CA LEU A 6 14.35 -38.56 4.55
C LEU A 6 14.22 -37.03 4.54
N ALA A 7 15.01 -36.30 5.32
CA ALA A 7 15.02 -34.84 5.32
C ALA A 7 15.44 -34.27 3.96
N MET A 8 16.48 -34.86 3.31
CA MET A 8 16.89 -34.45 1.95
C MET A 8 15.83 -34.77 0.91
N LEU A 9 15.14 -35.92 1.01
CA LEU A 9 14.03 -36.27 0.13
C LEU A 9 12.86 -35.29 0.30
N PHE A 10 12.47 -34.98 1.53
CA PHE A 10 11.38 -34.04 1.78
C PHE A 10 11.72 -32.61 1.35
N THR A 11 12.96 -32.14 1.54
CA THR A 11 13.39 -30.81 1.06
C THR A 11 13.58 -30.76 -0.45
N GLY A 12 13.92 -31.88 -1.10
CA GLY A 12 14.07 -31.96 -2.56
C GLY A 12 12.72 -32.13 -3.30
N ILE A 13 11.76 -32.87 -2.71
CA ILE A 13 10.45 -33.14 -3.32
C ILE A 13 9.47 -32.00 -3.09
N TRP A 14 9.63 -31.22 -2.01
CA TRP A 14 8.79 -30.07 -1.72
C TRP A 14 9.63 -28.78 -1.78
N PRO A 15 9.90 -28.22 -2.95
CA PRO A 15 10.55 -26.93 -3.03
C PRO A 15 9.67 -25.92 -2.28
N GLN A 16 10.16 -25.40 -1.17
CA GLN A 16 9.49 -24.31 -0.48
C GLN A 16 9.42 -23.15 -1.47
N ARG A 17 8.25 -22.92 -2.04
CA ARG A 17 8.01 -21.84 -3.02
C ARG A 17 7.94 -20.51 -2.25
N ALA A 18 9.10 -20.03 -1.82
CA ALA A 18 9.24 -18.82 -1.01
C ALA A 18 8.62 -17.61 -1.70
N PHE A 19 8.73 -17.54 -3.03
CA PHE A 19 8.12 -16.46 -3.80
C PHE A 19 6.58 -16.50 -3.76
N ILE A 20 5.97 -17.68 -3.86
CA ILE A 20 4.51 -17.82 -3.75
C ILE A 20 4.07 -17.41 -2.34
N HIS A 21 4.82 -17.83 -1.32
CA HIS A 21 4.52 -17.47 0.06
C HIS A 21 4.63 -15.97 0.31
N TRP A 22 5.69 -15.35 -0.23
CA TRP A 22 5.86 -13.89 -0.20
C TRP A 22 4.70 -13.18 -0.90
N ARG A 23 4.28 -13.63 -2.10
CA ARG A 23 3.15 -13.04 -2.83
C ARG A 23 1.84 -13.08 -2.02
N ILE A 24 1.52 -14.25 -1.43
CA ILE A 24 0.30 -14.42 -0.63
C ILE A 24 0.33 -13.51 0.61
N GLN A 25 1.46 -13.45 1.32
CA GLN A 25 1.60 -12.56 2.47
C GLN A 25 1.49 -11.09 2.07
N MET A 26 2.09 -10.71 0.94
CA MET A 26 2.01 -9.36 0.43
C MET A 26 0.59 -8.98 -0.02
N ALA A 27 -0.13 -9.92 -0.67
CA ALA A 27 -1.54 -9.73 -1.02
C ALA A 27 -2.42 -9.56 0.23
N SER A 28 -2.17 -10.36 1.28
CA SER A 28 -2.84 -10.21 2.57
C SER A 28 -2.57 -8.84 3.21
N PHE A 29 -1.31 -8.39 3.19
CA PHE A 29 -0.93 -7.05 3.64
C PHE A 29 -1.73 -5.96 2.91
N VAL A 30 -1.71 -5.96 1.57
CA VAL A 30 -2.41 -4.95 0.75
C VAL A 30 -3.92 -4.96 1.03
N THR A 31 -4.51 -6.15 1.18
CA THR A 31 -5.94 -6.29 1.50
C THR A 31 -6.27 -5.73 2.89
N GLN A 32 -5.46 -6.02 3.90
CA GLN A 32 -5.65 -5.48 5.25
C GLN A 32 -5.43 -3.96 5.28
N PHE A 33 -4.42 -3.47 4.58
CA PHE A 33 -4.16 -2.04 4.42
C PHE A 33 -5.38 -1.33 3.81
N ASN A 34 -5.96 -1.87 2.73
CA ASN A 34 -7.16 -1.30 2.10
C ASN A 34 -8.35 -1.25 3.06
N ARG A 35 -8.56 -2.29 3.87
CA ARG A 35 -9.62 -2.30 4.89
C ARG A 35 -9.43 -1.20 5.95
N ILE A 36 -8.20 -1.00 6.41
CA ILE A 36 -7.88 0.06 7.38
C ILE A 36 -8.06 1.43 6.73
N TYR A 37 -7.64 1.60 5.47
CA TYR A 37 -7.81 2.83 4.70
C TYR A 37 -9.30 3.20 4.60
N GLN A 38 -10.15 2.26 4.20
CA GLN A 38 -11.60 2.46 4.11
C GLN A 38 -12.22 2.78 5.47
N ALA A 39 -11.86 2.02 6.50
CA ALA A 39 -12.39 2.22 7.84
C ALA A 39 -11.94 3.55 8.47
N GLY A 40 -10.68 3.94 8.26
CA GLY A 40 -10.10 5.13 8.88
C GLY A 40 -10.55 6.45 8.26
N LEU A 41 -10.86 6.45 6.97
CA LEU A 41 -11.18 7.64 6.18
C LEU A 41 -12.65 7.68 5.73
N SER A 42 -13.51 6.84 6.31
CA SER A 42 -14.94 6.84 5.97
C SER A 42 -15.62 8.13 6.40
N PRO A 43 -16.31 8.84 5.48
CA PRO A 43 -17.05 10.06 5.80
C PRO A 43 -18.27 9.81 6.70
N ASN A 44 -18.79 8.58 6.73
CA ASN A 44 -20.03 8.22 7.40
C ASN A 44 -19.87 7.93 8.90
N LEU A 45 -18.64 7.90 9.42
CA LEU A 45 -18.40 7.62 10.83
C LEU A 45 -18.60 8.88 11.70
N ILE A 46 -19.28 8.71 12.82
CA ILE A 46 -19.51 9.76 13.83
C ILE A 46 -18.30 9.86 14.77
N GLU A 47 -17.68 8.72 15.09
CA GLU A 47 -16.55 8.62 16.01
C GLU A 47 -15.32 8.05 15.31
N ARG A 48 -14.15 8.44 15.82
CA ARG A 48 -12.86 7.91 15.33
C ARG A 48 -12.78 6.39 15.59
N PRO A 49 -12.55 5.58 14.56
CA PRO A 49 -12.37 4.14 14.73
C PRO A 49 -11.04 3.82 15.45
N ARG A 50 -11.05 2.83 16.31
CA ARG A 50 -9.85 2.35 17.03
C ARG A 50 -9.05 1.41 16.12
N LEU A 51 -8.13 1.95 15.34
CA LEU A 51 -7.36 1.21 14.32
C LEU A 51 -5.90 0.94 14.71
N GLU A 52 -5.44 1.43 15.88
CA GLU A 52 -4.05 1.36 16.32
C GLU A 52 -3.51 -0.08 16.31
N LYS A 53 -4.29 -1.03 16.88
CA LYS A 53 -3.91 -2.46 16.90
C LYS A 53 -3.84 -3.07 15.50
N HIS A 54 -4.71 -2.63 14.58
CA HIS A 54 -4.71 -3.11 13.21
C HIS A 54 -3.51 -2.57 12.42
N LEU A 55 -3.18 -1.28 12.58
CA LEU A 55 -2.00 -0.66 12.00
C LEU A 55 -0.72 -1.34 12.51
N GLN A 56 -0.62 -1.55 13.83
CA GLN A 56 0.52 -2.26 14.43
C GLN A 56 0.67 -3.68 13.89
N LYS A 57 -0.44 -4.41 13.75
CA LYS A 57 -0.43 -5.76 13.18
C LYS A 57 0.08 -5.75 11.74
N VAL A 58 -0.45 -4.86 10.90
CA VAL A 58 -0.07 -4.76 9.48
C VAL A 58 1.41 -4.39 9.36
N LEU A 59 1.91 -3.47 10.19
CA LEU A 59 3.33 -3.11 10.23
C LEU A 59 4.20 -4.32 10.62
N ASN A 60 3.81 -5.07 11.64
CA ASN A 60 4.52 -6.28 12.07
C ASN A 60 4.54 -7.35 10.97
N ASP A 61 3.45 -7.52 10.23
CA ASP A 61 3.35 -8.47 9.13
C ASP A 61 4.33 -8.09 7.99
N VAL A 62 4.46 -6.80 7.66
CA VAL A 62 5.48 -6.31 6.71
C VAL A 62 6.89 -6.63 7.20
N VAL A 63 7.17 -6.40 8.49
CA VAL A 63 8.52 -6.69 9.06
C VAL A 63 8.83 -8.18 8.98
N LYS A 64 7.89 -9.06 9.28
CA LYS A 64 8.06 -10.53 9.21
C LYS A 64 8.37 -11.02 7.79
N MET A 65 7.80 -10.38 6.75
CA MET A 65 8.08 -10.74 5.36
C MET A 65 9.55 -10.58 4.96
N ARG A 66 10.36 -9.85 5.76
CA ARG A 66 11.80 -9.71 5.51
C ARG A 66 12.52 -11.06 5.40
N GLY A 67 12.08 -12.06 6.18
CA GLY A 67 12.64 -13.41 6.13
C GLY A 67 12.45 -14.12 4.78
N LEU A 68 11.47 -13.72 3.98
CA LEU A 68 11.18 -14.31 2.68
C LEU A 68 11.92 -13.63 1.51
N ILE A 69 12.53 -12.46 1.72
CA ILE A 69 13.16 -11.68 0.65
C ILE A 69 14.31 -12.45 -0.02
N THR A 70 15.25 -12.93 0.77
CA THR A 70 16.42 -13.63 0.22
C THR A 70 16.06 -14.94 -0.49
N PRO A 71 15.23 -15.84 0.08
CA PRO A 71 14.84 -17.04 -0.63
C PRO A 71 13.97 -16.75 -1.86
N ALA A 72 13.06 -15.77 -1.82
CA ALA A 72 12.25 -15.39 -2.98
C ALA A 72 13.11 -14.79 -4.11
N SER A 73 14.10 -13.96 -3.78
CA SER A 73 15.04 -13.42 -4.77
C SER A 73 15.86 -14.52 -5.45
N LYS A 74 16.35 -15.51 -4.68
CA LYS A 74 17.08 -16.65 -5.23
C LYS A 74 16.21 -17.54 -6.13
N GLU A 75 14.95 -17.79 -5.73
CA GLU A 75 14.01 -18.60 -6.49
C GLU A 75 13.63 -17.95 -7.83
N THR A 76 13.45 -16.64 -7.85
CA THR A 76 12.97 -15.91 -9.03
C THR A 76 14.07 -15.31 -9.89
N HIS A 77 15.31 -15.30 -9.40
CA HIS A 77 16.44 -14.56 -9.99
C HIS A 77 16.19 -13.03 -10.11
N ILE A 78 15.19 -12.51 -9.41
CA ILE A 78 14.92 -11.07 -9.33
C ILE A 78 15.84 -10.45 -8.29
N HIS A 79 16.42 -9.29 -8.62
CA HIS A 79 17.34 -8.61 -7.72
C HIS A 79 16.72 -8.33 -6.35
N LYS A 80 17.43 -8.72 -5.29
CA LYS A 80 16.98 -8.60 -3.89
C LYS A 80 16.51 -7.18 -3.54
N GLY A 81 17.19 -6.15 -4.07
CA GLY A 81 16.86 -4.74 -3.85
C GLY A 81 15.43 -4.36 -4.28
N ILE A 82 14.81 -5.08 -5.21
CA ILE A 82 13.40 -4.84 -5.58
C ILE A 82 12.49 -5.24 -4.42
N PHE A 83 12.70 -6.40 -3.82
CA PHE A 83 11.92 -6.86 -2.66
C PHE A 83 12.14 -5.97 -1.43
N GLU A 84 13.38 -5.53 -1.20
CA GLU A 84 13.73 -4.61 -0.11
C GLU A 84 13.07 -3.24 -0.31
N ALA A 85 13.04 -2.72 -1.54
CA ALA A 85 12.34 -1.48 -1.88
C ALA A 85 10.83 -1.62 -1.65
N ILE A 86 10.21 -2.74 -2.07
CA ILE A 86 8.79 -3.03 -1.82
C ILE A 86 8.51 -3.01 -0.30
N GLN A 87 9.36 -3.66 0.50
CA GLN A 87 9.18 -3.66 1.95
C GLN A 87 9.30 -2.26 2.56
N THR A 88 10.22 -1.44 2.09
CA THR A 88 10.40 -0.07 2.55
C THR A 88 9.20 0.79 2.21
N VAL A 89 8.73 0.75 0.97
CA VAL A 89 7.52 1.47 0.52
C VAL A 89 6.29 1.01 1.30
N SER A 90 6.15 -0.29 1.54
CA SER A 90 5.03 -0.83 2.33
C SER A 90 4.99 -0.29 3.76
N ARG A 91 6.15 -0.18 4.42
CA ARG A 91 6.24 0.44 5.77
C ARG A 91 5.89 1.93 5.72
N ASN A 92 6.41 2.66 4.73
CA ASN A 92 6.10 4.07 4.55
C ASN A 92 4.59 4.29 4.36
N LEU A 93 3.93 3.45 3.57
CA LEU A 93 2.48 3.51 3.37
C LEU A 93 1.71 3.34 4.68
N VAL A 94 2.11 2.41 5.56
CA VAL A 94 1.46 2.24 6.87
C VAL A 94 1.62 3.49 7.74
N CYS A 95 2.83 4.07 7.80
CA CYS A 95 3.07 5.31 8.55
C CYS A 95 2.27 6.49 7.98
N MET A 96 2.20 6.61 6.66
CA MET A 96 1.42 7.67 6.01
C MET A 96 -0.08 7.53 6.24
N LEU A 97 -0.59 6.30 6.20
CA LEU A 97 -2.00 6.03 6.50
C LEU A 97 -2.34 6.44 7.94
N GLU A 98 -1.48 6.13 8.90
CA GLU A 98 -1.67 6.53 10.29
C GLU A 98 -1.71 8.06 10.42
N LEU A 99 -0.77 8.77 9.78
CA LEU A 99 -0.75 10.23 9.76
C LEU A 99 -2.00 10.81 9.07
N GLN A 100 -2.44 10.22 7.96
CA GLN A 100 -3.61 10.67 7.24
C GLN A 100 -4.90 10.48 8.05
N ILE A 101 -5.04 9.34 8.74
CA ILE A 101 -6.16 9.10 9.68
C ILE A 101 -6.13 10.13 10.81
N ASN A 102 -4.96 10.39 11.39
CA ASN A 102 -4.81 11.40 12.44
C ASN A 102 -5.19 12.79 11.95
N ALA A 103 -4.72 13.20 10.78
CA ALA A 103 -5.07 14.48 10.17
C ALA A 103 -6.57 14.58 9.86
N HIS A 104 -7.17 13.51 9.32
CA HIS A 104 -8.61 13.44 9.03
C HIS A 104 -9.46 13.67 10.28
N TRP A 105 -9.07 13.10 11.41
CA TRP A 105 -9.83 13.19 12.66
C TRP A 105 -9.50 14.41 13.52
N ALA A 106 -8.39 15.08 13.26
CA ALA A 106 -8.01 16.30 13.96
C ALA A 106 -8.88 17.52 13.57
N SER A 107 -9.33 17.60 12.30
CA SER A 107 -10.11 18.73 11.78
C SER A 107 -11.30 18.27 10.94
N ARG A 108 -12.18 17.47 11.56
CA ARG A 108 -13.28 16.80 10.87
C ARG A 108 -14.24 17.72 10.09
N PRO A 109 -14.69 18.90 10.58
CA PRO A 109 -15.60 19.76 9.83
C PRO A 109 -15.00 20.23 8.50
N GLY A 110 -13.73 20.66 8.51
CA GLY A 110 -13.00 21.06 7.30
C GLY A 110 -12.81 19.91 6.33
N HIS A 111 -12.52 18.69 6.82
CA HIS A 111 -12.35 17.50 6.00
C HIS A 111 -13.64 17.02 5.35
N LEU A 112 -14.79 17.12 6.01
CA LEU A 112 -16.07 16.77 5.40
C LEU A 112 -16.41 17.69 4.23
N LEU A 113 -16.05 18.97 4.32
CA LEU A 113 -16.16 19.91 3.20
C LEU A 113 -15.20 19.54 2.07
N MET A 114 -13.97 19.17 2.38
CA MET A 114 -12.97 18.79 1.37
C MET A 114 -13.19 17.39 0.78
N LEU A 115 -13.69 16.43 1.54
CA LEU A 115 -14.07 15.12 1.01
C LEU A 115 -15.24 15.21 0.02
N ASN A 116 -15.99 16.31 0.04
CA ASN A 116 -16.94 16.63 -1.02
C ASN A 116 -16.26 17.26 -2.26
N ALA A 117 -14.99 17.68 -2.17
CA ALA A 117 -14.23 18.07 -3.34
C ALA A 117 -14.02 16.84 -4.25
N HIS A 118 -14.36 17.00 -5.52
CA HIS A 118 -14.33 15.94 -6.54
C HIS A 118 -12.99 15.20 -6.56
N THR A 119 -11.88 15.93 -6.61
CA THR A 119 -10.52 15.38 -6.69
C THR A 119 -10.16 14.48 -5.49
N LEU A 120 -10.52 14.85 -4.26
CA LEU A 120 -10.23 14.02 -3.09
C LEU A 120 -11.05 12.74 -3.05
N ARG A 121 -12.31 12.82 -3.48
CA ARG A 121 -13.17 11.62 -3.60
C ARG A 121 -12.64 10.67 -4.67
N GLU A 122 -12.26 11.20 -5.82
CA GLU A 122 -11.65 10.41 -6.89
C GLU A 122 -10.33 9.79 -6.44
N THR A 123 -9.51 10.54 -5.70
CA THR A 123 -8.27 10.01 -5.09
C THR A 123 -8.55 8.85 -4.18
N GLN A 124 -9.57 8.93 -3.31
CA GLN A 124 -9.93 7.81 -2.44
C GLN A 124 -10.35 6.57 -3.23
N LEU A 125 -11.22 6.74 -4.21
CA LEU A 125 -11.68 5.64 -5.06
C LEU A 125 -10.53 5.00 -5.83
N MET A 126 -9.66 5.81 -6.42
CA MET A 126 -8.51 5.33 -7.18
C MET A 126 -7.48 4.64 -6.29
N THR A 127 -7.24 5.15 -5.09
CA THR A 127 -6.40 4.49 -4.08
C THR A 127 -6.92 3.09 -3.77
N GLN A 128 -8.22 2.95 -3.51
CA GLN A 128 -8.86 1.66 -3.26
C GLN A 128 -8.76 0.71 -4.46
N GLN A 129 -9.05 1.20 -5.66
CA GLN A 129 -8.95 0.42 -6.90
C GLN A 129 -7.52 -0.06 -7.16
N THR A 130 -6.53 0.80 -6.92
CA THR A 130 -5.12 0.46 -7.06
C THR A 130 -4.70 -0.62 -6.06
N LEU A 131 -5.10 -0.51 -4.81
CA LEU A 131 -4.83 -1.51 -3.79
C LEU A 131 -5.47 -2.87 -4.14
N LEU A 132 -6.71 -2.87 -4.62
CA LEU A 132 -7.39 -4.09 -5.10
C LEU A 132 -6.67 -4.70 -6.31
N ALA A 133 -6.25 -3.87 -7.26
CA ALA A 133 -5.50 -4.33 -8.43
C ALA A 133 -4.15 -4.95 -8.05
N ILE A 134 -3.42 -4.37 -7.08
CA ILE A 134 -2.18 -4.93 -6.55
C ILE A 134 -2.44 -6.27 -5.86
N ALA A 135 -3.45 -6.35 -5.00
CA ALA A 135 -3.80 -7.60 -4.31
C ALA A 135 -4.16 -8.71 -5.30
N HIS A 136 -4.99 -8.41 -6.29
CA HIS A 136 -5.38 -9.36 -7.35
C HIS A 136 -4.17 -9.83 -8.17
N ALA A 137 -3.32 -8.90 -8.61
CA ALA A 137 -2.09 -9.21 -9.33
C ALA A 137 -1.15 -10.13 -8.54
N LEU A 138 -1.05 -9.93 -7.23
CA LEU A 138 -0.25 -10.76 -6.34
C LEU A 138 -0.85 -12.17 -6.16
N TYR A 139 -2.17 -12.30 -6.03
CA TYR A 139 -2.82 -13.60 -5.96
C TYR A 139 -2.65 -14.41 -7.25
N GLU A 140 -2.86 -13.79 -8.40
CA GLU A 140 -2.72 -14.43 -9.70
C GLU A 140 -1.28 -14.60 -10.17
N GLY A 141 -0.35 -13.77 -9.68
CA GLY A 141 1.02 -13.69 -10.18
C GLY A 141 1.11 -13.02 -11.55
N ASN A 142 0.17 -12.11 -11.86
CA ASN A 142 0.05 -11.44 -13.15
C ASN A 142 0.03 -9.91 -12.96
N PRO A 143 0.96 -9.14 -13.55
CA PRO A 143 1.02 -7.69 -13.37
C PRO A 143 -0.02 -6.89 -14.18
N ARG A 144 -0.82 -7.53 -15.05
CA ARG A 144 -1.79 -6.81 -15.92
C ARG A 144 -2.76 -5.91 -15.16
N PRO A 145 -3.38 -6.35 -14.03
CA PRO A 145 -4.32 -5.49 -13.28
C PRO A 145 -3.68 -4.19 -12.79
N ILE A 146 -2.40 -4.25 -12.39
CA ILE A 146 -1.66 -3.06 -11.91
C ILE A 146 -1.44 -2.08 -13.06
N LYS A 147 -1.01 -2.56 -14.22
CA LYS A 147 -0.72 -1.71 -15.39
C LYS A 147 -1.97 -0.98 -15.89
N ALA A 148 -3.14 -1.61 -15.84
CA ALA A 148 -4.39 -1.00 -16.27
C ALA A 148 -4.77 0.24 -15.42
N ASN A 149 -4.31 0.31 -14.16
CA ASN A 149 -4.63 1.41 -13.25
C ASN A 149 -3.52 2.48 -13.16
N SER A 150 -2.32 2.21 -13.69
CA SER A 150 -1.16 3.10 -13.48
C SER A 150 -1.31 4.47 -14.12
N GLU A 151 -1.92 4.57 -15.31
CA GLU A 151 -2.14 5.84 -16.01
C GLU A 151 -3.09 6.75 -15.22
N LYS A 152 -4.22 6.21 -14.76
CA LYS A 152 -5.19 6.96 -13.96
C LYS A 152 -4.62 7.42 -12.62
N LEU A 153 -3.78 6.59 -11.98
CA LEU A 153 -3.11 6.98 -10.74
C LEU A 153 -2.17 8.16 -10.96
N ASN A 154 -1.43 8.20 -12.08
CA ASN A 154 -0.53 9.30 -12.43
C ASN A 154 -1.30 10.61 -12.70
N GLU A 155 -2.45 10.54 -13.36
CA GLU A 155 -3.34 11.69 -13.56
C GLU A 155 -3.76 12.29 -12.23
N ILE A 156 -4.25 11.48 -11.31
CA ILE A 156 -4.69 11.93 -9.97
C ILE A 156 -3.52 12.51 -9.15
N VAL A 157 -2.34 11.91 -9.21
CA VAL A 157 -1.15 12.48 -8.53
C VAL A 157 -0.84 13.87 -9.07
N SER A 158 -1.01 14.09 -10.38
CA SER A 158 -0.82 15.39 -11.02
C SER A 158 -1.86 16.41 -10.56
N GLU A 159 -3.14 16.03 -10.51
CA GLU A 159 -4.23 16.89 -10.02
C GLU A 159 -4.06 17.26 -8.55
N LEU A 160 -3.71 16.28 -7.70
CA LEU A 160 -3.43 16.56 -6.28
C LEU A 160 -2.25 17.52 -6.10
N ARG A 161 -1.24 17.45 -6.96
CA ARG A 161 -0.11 18.40 -6.92
C ARG A 161 -0.55 19.82 -7.24
N GLN A 162 -1.43 19.99 -8.21
CA GLN A 162 -2.03 21.29 -8.51
C GLN A 162 -2.85 21.82 -7.32
N LEU A 163 -3.69 20.96 -6.74
CA LEU A 163 -4.48 21.29 -5.57
C LEU A 163 -3.63 21.73 -4.37
N VAL A 164 -2.53 21.01 -4.09
CA VAL A 164 -1.56 21.42 -3.04
C VAL A 164 -0.97 22.80 -3.33
N HIS A 165 -0.70 23.10 -4.60
CA HIS A 165 -0.15 24.40 -4.98
C HIS A 165 -1.15 25.55 -4.82
N GLU A 166 -2.41 25.32 -5.22
CA GLU A 166 -3.49 26.30 -5.05
C GLU A 166 -3.77 26.61 -3.58
N TYR A 167 -3.80 25.61 -2.71
CA TYR A 167 -4.03 25.81 -1.28
C TYR A 167 -2.84 26.46 -0.55
N LYS A 168 -1.63 26.40 -1.09
CA LYS A 168 -0.45 27.04 -0.49
C LYS A 168 -0.56 28.55 -0.42
N ASP A 169 -1.26 29.17 -1.37
CA ASP A 169 -1.42 30.61 -1.48
C ASP A 169 -2.66 31.12 -0.71
N ASP A 170 -3.52 30.23 -0.21
CA ASP A 170 -4.70 30.58 0.58
C ASP A 170 -4.37 30.61 2.08
N HIS A 171 -4.06 31.81 2.57
CA HIS A 171 -3.72 32.04 3.99
C HIS A 171 -4.87 31.74 4.97
N LEU A 172 -6.08 31.46 4.48
CA LEU A 172 -7.27 31.14 5.28
C LEU A 172 -7.49 29.63 5.46
N ALA A 173 -6.78 28.80 4.70
CA ALA A 173 -6.90 27.35 4.84
C ALA A 173 -6.22 26.87 6.12
N GLU A 174 -6.94 26.14 6.96
CA GLU A 174 -6.37 25.53 8.17
C GLU A 174 -5.17 24.64 7.83
N THR A 175 -4.08 24.76 8.55
CA THR A 175 -2.84 23.98 8.37
C THR A 175 -3.10 22.47 8.32
N SER A 176 -4.15 22.00 9.01
CA SER A 176 -4.57 20.60 9.00
C SER A 176 -5.08 20.13 7.63
N ILE A 177 -5.72 21.00 6.86
CA ILE A 177 -6.24 20.72 5.53
C ILE A 177 -5.09 20.55 4.53
N HIS A 178 -4.13 21.48 4.55
CA HIS A 178 -2.92 21.35 3.75
C HIS A 178 -2.19 20.04 4.03
N GLY A 179 -2.02 19.71 5.31
CA GLY A 179 -1.39 18.45 5.72
C GLY A 179 -2.11 17.23 5.19
N TYR A 180 -3.44 17.23 5.20
CA TYR A 180 -4.24 16.12 4.69
C TYR A 180 -4.12 15.95 3.17
N VAL A 181 -4.22 17.04 2.41
CA VAL A 181 -4.09 17.02 0.93
C VAL A 181 -2.69 16.56 0.55
N TRP A 182 -1.66 17.09 1.22
CA TRP A 182 -0.27 16.68 1.00
C TRP A 182 -0.05 15.18 1.31
N LEU A 183 -0.61 14.68 2.42
CA LEU A 183 -0.54 13.26 2.77
C LEU A 183 -1.26 12.38 1.74
N SER A 184 -2.40 12.85 1.21
CA SER A 184 -3.13 12.14 0.16
C SER A 184 -2.31 12.04 -1.12
N MET A 185 -1.65 13.13 -1.53
CA MET A 185 -0.74 13.15 -2.68
C MET A 185 0.45 12.21 -2.46
N GLU A 186 1.10 12.27 -1.30
CA GLU A 186 2.27 11.46 -1.02
C GLU A 186 1.92 9.96 -0.90
N LEU A 187 0.75 9.63 -0.35
CA LEU A 187 0.26 8.25 -0.31
C LEU A 187 0.01 7.72 -1.72
N ALA A 188 -0.61 8.51 -2.61
CA ALA A 188 -0.82 8.15 -4.01
C ALA A 188 0.52 7.94 -4.75
N ARG A 189 1.52 8.81 -4.52
CA ARG A 189 2.87 8.68 -5.06
C ARG A 189 3.59 7.41 -4.57
N GLN A 190 3.43 7.04 -3.30
CA GLN A 190 3.99 5.79 -2.76
C GLN A 190 3.28 4.56 -3.33
N LEU A 191 1.98 4.64 -3.60
CA LEU A 191 1.25 3.57 -4.29
C LEU A 191 1.69 3.39 -5.74
N GLU A 192 1.96 4.48 -6.45
CA GLU A 192 2.53 4.43 -7.79
C GLU A 192 3.89 3.72 -7.77
N LEU A 193 4.77 4.11 -6.84
CA LEU A 193 6.07 3.46 -6.67
C LEU A 193 5.91 1.96 -6.34
N LEU A 194 4.99 1.62 -5.42
CA LEU A 194 4.69 0.22 -5.09
C LEU A 194 4.20 -0.54 -6.32
N SER A 195 3.29 0.03 -7.10
CA SER A 195 2.75 -0.54 -8.34
C SER A 195 3.86 -0.87 -9.34
N ASN A 196 4.77 0.07 -9.56
CA ASN A 196 5.91 -0.10 -10.45
C ASN A 196 6.86 -1.21 -9.96
N LEU A 197 7.17 -1.25 -8.68
CA LEU A 197 8.00 -2.30 -8.07
C LEU A 197 7.33 -3.68 -8.14
N MET A 198 6.01 -3.75 -7.90
CA MET A 198 5.24 -5.00 -8.03
C MET A 198 5.22 -5.51 -9.47
N CYS A 199 5.04 -4.62 -10.46
CA CYS A 199 5.15 -4.99 -11.86
C CYS A 199 6.52 -5.60 -12.20
N ARG A 200 7.60 -5.08 -11.59
CA ARG A 200 8.96 -5.62 -11.78
C ARG A 200 9.14 -6.97 -11.09
N ALA A 201 8.59 -7.13 -9.88
CA ALA A 201 8.65 -8.38 -9.12
C ALA A 201 7.79 -9.51 -9.70
N LEU A 202 6.73 -9.19 -10.47
CA LEU A 202 5.83 -10.16 -11.10
C LEU A 202 6.17 -10.44 -12.57
N ARG A 203 7.17 -9.75 -13.15
CA ARG A 203 7.66 -10.09 -14.50
C ARG A 203 8.43 -11.40 -14.44
N LYS A 204 7.91 -12.41 -15.09
CA LYS A 204 8.64 -13.62 -15.45
C LYS A 204 9.43 -13.39 -16.73
#